data_e525ea8057cf1f026138467c531a8fea
#
_entry.id   e525ea8057cf1f026138467c531a8fea
#
_cell.length_a   1.000
_cell.length_b   1.000
_cell.length_c   1.000
_cell.angle_alpha   90.00
_cell.angle_beta   90.00
_cell.angle_gamma   90.00
#
_symmetry.space_group_name_H-M   'P 1'
#
loop_
_entity.id
_entity.type
_entity.pdbx_description
1 polymer ?
#
loop_
_entity_poly.entity_id
_entity_poly.type
_entity_poly.pdbx_seq_one_letter_code
_entity_poly.pdbx_strand_id
1 'polypeptide(L)'
;AYNNLKVQKEFLTLNQMDLEKINIFDYDHDILPELKFDLVISLLSLDYHYDFQIYQNYLKKISNTDTLIIFDTIRADYFKKIFKSVETIRTDTNTVHKSKRIVCRGFLT
;
A
#
# COMPACT_ATOMS: atom_id res chain seq x y z
N ALA A 1 6.66 -15.12 9.61
CA ALA A 1 6.20 -14.42 8.43
C ALA A 1 6.78 -15.05 7.18
N TYR A 2 6.03 -15.05 6.13
CA TYR A 2 6.43 -15.60 4.84
C TYR A 2 7.58 -14.83 4.20
N ASN A 3 7.65 -13.55 4.52
CA ASN A 3 8.60 -12.65 3.89
C ASN A 3 9.62 -12.19 4.90
N ASN A 4 10.81 -12.77 4.88
CA ASN A 4 11.93 -12.17 5.54
C ASN A 4 12.73 -11.31 4.55
N LEU A 5 13.51 -10.39 5.07
CA LEU A 5 14.23 -9.42 4.25
C LEU A 5 15.27 -10.09 3.35
N LYS A 6 15.87 -11.18 3.80
CA LYS A 6 16.86 -11.91 3.01
C LYS A 6 16.24 -12.52 1.76
N VAL A 7 15.07 -13.18 1.90
CA VAL A 7 14.35 -13.77 0.77
C VAL A 7 13.90 -12.71 -0.22
N GLN A 8 13.40 -11.57 0.28
CA GLN A 8 13.01 -10.45 -0.57
C GLN A 8 14.19 -9.90 -1.38
N LYS A 9 15.35 -9.75 -0.75
CA LYS A 9 16.57 -9.29 -1.45
C LYS A 9 17.02 -10.28 -2.52
N GLU A 10 16.99 -11.56 -2.22
CA GLU A 10 17.35 -12.61 -3.19
C GLU A 10 16.39 -12.58 -4.38
N PHE A 11 15.09 -12.48 -4.14
CA PHE A 11 14.07 -12.38 -5.19
C PHE A 11 14.32 -11.18 -6.10
N LEU A 12 14.54 -10.00 -5.52
CA LEU A 12 14.78 -8.78 -6.28
C LEU A 12 16.06 -8.88 -7.11
N THR A 13 17.11 -9.48 -6.56
CA THR A 13 18.36 -9.69 -7.28
C THR A 13 18.17 -10.62 -8.48
N LEU A 14 17.41 -11.71 -8.30
CA LEU A 14 17.10 -12.65 -9.39
C LEU A 14 16.29 -11.99 -10.50
N ASN A 15 15.51 -10.96 -10.17
CA ASN A 15 14.72 -10.19 -11.14
C ASN A 15 15.46 -8.96 -11.65
N GLN A 16 16.77 -8.91 -11.51
CA GLN A 16 17.63 -7.84 -12.03
C GLN A 16 17.31 -6.44 -11.48
N MET A 17 16.82 -6.38 -10.25
CA MET A 17 16.57 -5.10 -9.58
C MET A 17 17.87 -4.52 -9.04
N ASP A 18 18.04 -3.20 -9.18
CA ASP A 18 19.17 -2.48 -8.62
C ASP A 18 18.96 -2.25 -7.12
N LEU A 19 19.64 -3.04 -6.29
CA LEU A 19 19.48 -2.97 -4.84
C LEU A 19 19.97 -1.64 -4.24
N GLU A 20 20.80 -0.89 -4.94
CA GLU A 20 21.23 0.44 -4.47
C GLU A 20 20.06 1.43 -4.44
N LYS A 21 19.05 1.20 -5.27
CA LYS A 21 17.85 2.05 -5.36
C LYS A 21 16.69 1.54 -4.53
N ILE A 22 16.90 0.44 -3.78
CA ILE A 22 15.85 -0.22 -3.01
C ILE A 22 16.24 -0.20 -1.54
N ASN A 23 15.33 0.28 -0.71
CA ASN A 23 15.42 0.19 0.75
C ASN A 23 14.31 -0.73 1.24
N ILE A 24 14.66 -1.73 2.03
CA ILE A 24 13.73 -2.71 2.57
C ILE A 24 13.63 -2.52 4.08
N PHE A 25 12.41 -2.39 4.59
CA PHE A 25 12.14 -2.16 6.00
C PHE A 25 11.19 -3.22 6.56
N ASP A 26 11.45 -3.66 7.78
CA ASP A 26 10.50 -4.44 8.56
C ASP A 26 9.64 -3.45 9.36
N TYR A 27 8.34 -3.41 9.07
CA TYR A 27 7.42 -2.46 9.68
C TYR A 27 7.42 -2.54 11.21
N ASP A 28 7.55 -3.76 11.75
CA ASP A 28 7.44 -3.97 13.20
C ASP A 28 8.76 -3.75 13.96
N HIS A 29 9.89 -3.80 13.28
CA HIS A 29 11.21 -3.80 13.93
C HIS A 29 12.12 -2.66 13.48
N ASP A 30 11.93 -2.11 12.29
CA ASP A 30 12.80 -1.07 11.75
C ASP A 30 12.22 0.32 12.00
N ILE A 31 13.11 1.31 12.03
CA ILE A 31 12.72 2.71 11.98
C ILE A 31 12.32 3.02 10.54
N LEU A 32 11.04 3.35 10.33
CA LEU A 32 10.51 3.60 9.01
C LEU A 32 10.85 5.02 8.54
N PRO A 33 11.06 5.21 7.21
CA PRO A 33 11.32 6.55 6.69
C PRO A 33 10.10 7.45 6.85
N GLU A 34 10.34 8.73 7.18
CA GLU A 34 9.29 9.76 7.29
C GLU A 34 9.34 10.73 6.11
N LEU A 35 9.79 10.26 4.97
CA LEU A 35 9.81 11.02 3.72
C LEU A 35 8.43 11.01 3.08
N LYS A 36 8.16 12.01 2.24
CA LYS A 36 6.96 12.02 1.41
C LYS A 36 7.22 11.21 0.15
N PHE A 37 6.29 10.33 -0.18
CA PHE A 37 6.39 9.49 -1.36
C PHE A 37 5.34 9.89 -2.40
N ASP A 38 5.63 9.62 -3.66
CA ASP A 38 4.73 9.90 -4.77
C ASP A 38 3.72 8.77 -4.97
N LEU A 39 4.12 7.55 -4.66
CA LEU A 39 3.31 6.36 -4.87
C LEU A 39 3.48 5.37 -3.73
N VAL A 40 2.37 4.91 -3.21
CA VAL A 40 2.30 3.80 -2.27
C VAL A 40 1.43 2.73 -2.89
N ILE A 41 1.93 1.50 -2.98
CA ILE A 41 1.19 0.41 -3.60
C ILE A 41 1.24 -0.83 -2.71
N SER A 42 0.08 -1.45 -2.52
CA SER A 42 -0.05 -2.68 -1.73
C SER A 42 -1.18 -3.51 -2.31
N LEU A 43 -0.83 -4.59 -2.98
CA LEU A 43 -1.81 -5.43 -3.65
C LEU A 43 -2.12 -6.67 -2.82
N LEU A 44 -3.43 -6.95 -2.65
CA LEU A 44 -3.94 -8.10 -1.90
C LEU A 44 -3.42 -8.20 -0.47
N SER A 45 -3.12 -7.06 0.14
CA SER A 45 -2.52 -7.00 1.47
C SER A 45 -3.18 -5.92 2.33
N LEU A 46 -2.83 -4.65 2.13
CA LEU A 46 -3.42 -3.54 2.87
C LEU A 46 -4.94 -3.52 2.67
N ASP A 47 -5.69 -3.44 3.77
CA ASP A 47 -7.14 -3.51 3.85
C ASP A 47 -7.76 -4.82 3.33
N TYR A 48 -6.99 -5.69 2.72
CA TYR A 48 -7.44 -7.00 2.27
C TYR A 48 -7.15 -8.08 3.32
N HIS A 49 -5.91 -8.21 3.78
CA HIS A 49 -5.49 -9.10 4.86
C HIS A 49 -5.14 -8.36 6.14
N TYR A 50 -4.74 -7.10 6.03
CA TYR A 50 -4.34 -6.26 7.15
C TYR A 50 -5.21 -5.02 7.19
N ASP A 51 -5.83 -4.74 8.34
CA ASP A 51 -6.73 -3.60 8.48
C ASP A 51 -6.00 -2.29 8.16
N PHE A 52 -6.56 -1.52 7.24
CA PHE A 52 -6.02 -0.23 6.82
C PHE A 52 -5.77 0.70 8.01
N GLN A 53 -6.63 0.67 9.02
CA GLN A 53 -6.54 1.57 10.16
C GLN A 53 -5.25 1.41 10.96
N ILE A 54 -4.64 0.22 10.94
CA ILE A 54 -3.36 -0.04 11.60
C ILE A 54 -2.25 0.82 11.00
N TYR A 55 -2.30 1.07 9.70
CA TYR A 55 -1.26 1.78 8.95
C TYR A 55 -1.61 3.21 8.60
N GLN A 56 -2.84 3.64 8.88
CA GLN A 56 -3.37 4.93 8.42
C GLN A 56 -2.52 6.12 8.88
N ASN A 57 -2.10 6.13 10.12
CA ASN A 57 -1.29 7.23 10.66
C ASN A 57 0.06 7.33 9.96
N TYR A 58 0.71 6.20 9.71
CA TYR A 58 1.96 6.17 8.98
C TYR A 58 1.78 6.63 7.55
N LEU A 59 0.74 6.15 6.87
CA LEU A 59 0.44 6.55 5.49
C LEU A 59 0.21 8.06 5.38
N LYS A 60 -0.43 8.67 6.37
CA LYS A 60 -0.58 10.13 6.41
C LYS A 60 0.76 10.85 6.50
N LYS A 61 1.70 10.32 7.30
CA LYS A 61 3.02 10.93 7.47
C LYS A 61 3.84 10.93 6.18
N ILE A 62 3.69 9.88 5.37
CA ILE A 62 4.48 9.71 4.14
C ILE A 62 3.77 10.18 2.88
N SER A 63 2.58 10.80 3.02
CA SER A 63 1.77 11.23 1.88
C SER A 63 1.60 12.74 1.88
N ASN A 64 1.67 13.34 0.69
CA ASN A 64 1.17 14.68 0.42
C ASN A 64 -0.16 14.59 -0.33
N THR A 65 -0.71 15.72 -0.75
CA THR A 65 -2.00 15.77 -1.43
C THR A 65 -2.02 15.08 -2.80
N ASP A 66 -0.85 14.89 -3.41
CA ASP A 66 -0.71 14.28 -4.74
C ASP A 66 -0.27 12.83 -4.70
N THR A 67 0.08 12.31 -3.52
CA THR A 67 0.50 10.92 -3.38
C THR A 67 -0.63 9.99 -3.79
N LEU A 68 -0.32 9.06 -4.69
CA LEU A 68 -1.24 7.98 -5.06
C LEU A 68 -1.04 6.81 -4.11
N ILE A 69 -2.15 6.35 -3.52
CA ILE A 69 -2.15 5.16 -2.66
C ILE A 69 -3.06 4.13 -3.32
N ILE A 70 -2.48 3.02 -3.75
CA ILE A 70 -3.16 1.97 -4.51
C ILE A 70 -3.21 0.70 -3.68
N PHE A 71 -4.41 0.18 -3.48
CA PHE A 71 -4.59 -1.07 -2.73
C PHE A 71 -5.92 -1.73 -3.09
N ASP A 72 -6.08 -2.96 -2.61
CA ASP A 72 -7.27 -3.77 -2.84
C ASP A 72 -8.18 -3.76 -1.61
N THR A 73 -9.49 -3.61 -1.81
CA THR A 73 -10.45 -3.57 -0.71
C THR A 73 -11.79 -4.18 -1.13
N ILE A 74 -12.53 -4.67 -0.15
CA ILE A 74 -13.94 -5.08 -0.35
C ILE A 74 -14.91 -3.99 0.09
N ARG A 75 -14.40 -2.85 0.56
CA ARG A 75 -15.20 -1.73 1.10
C ARG A 75 -14.79 -0.40 0.49
N ALA A 76 -14.74 -0.31 -0.83
CA ALA A 76 -14.26 0.89 -1.53
C ALA A 76 -14.99 2.18 -1.09
N ASP A 77 -16.30 2.12 -0.85
CA ASP A 77 -17.07 3.30 -0.46
C ASP A 77 -16.66 3.89 0.89
N TYR A 78 -16.15 3.07 1.80
CA TYR A 78 -15.63 3.54 3.07
C TYR A 78 -14.51 4.57 2.88
N PHE A 79 -13.65 4.36 1.87
CA PHE A 79 -12.48 5.21 1.63
C PHE A 79 -12.84 6.57 1.05
N LYS A 80 -14.03 6.75 0.52
CA LYS A 80 -14.53 8.07 0.10
C LYS A 80 -14.70 9.02 1.28
N LYS A 81 -14.77 8.51 2.50
CA LYS A 81 -14.81 9.31 3.73
C LYS A 81 -13.42 9.63 4.26
N ILE A 82 -12.40 8.96 3.77
CA ILE A 82 -11.01 9.06 4.23
C ILE A 82 -10.19 9.92 3.28
N PHE A 83 -10.45 9.83 1.98
CA PHE A 83 -9.69 10.50 0.93
C PHE A 83 -10.57 11.46 0.12
N LYS A 84 -9.94 12.51 -0.42
CA LYS A 84 -10.62 13.43 -1.34
C LYS A 84 -10.99 12.77 -2.65
N SER A 85 -10.15 11.85 -3.14
CA SER A 85 -10.36 11.17 -4.42
C SER A 85 -10.15 9.67 -4.24
N VAL A 86 -11.12 8.90 -4.71
CA VAL A 86 -11.09 7.43 -4.73
C VAL A 86 -11.60 6.97 -6.08
N GLU A 87 -10.74 6.29 -6.84
CA GLU A 87 -11.09 5.76 -8.15
C GLU A 87 -10.88 4.25 -8.18
N THR A 88 -11.86 3.51 -8.71
CA THR A 88 -11.72 2.07 -8.91
C THR A 88 -11.08 1.83 -10.28
N ILE A 89 -9.93 1.16 -10.28
CA ILE A 89 -9.20 0.84 -11.52
C ILE A 89 -9.37 -0.62 -11.95
N ARG A 90 -9.82 -1.48 -11.04
CA ARG A 90 -10.09 -2.89 -11.34
C ARG A 90 -11.14 -3.43 -10.39
N THR A 91 -12.07 -4.19 -10.91
CA THR A 91 -13.05 -4.95 -10.12
C THR A 91 -12.83 -6.43 -10.38
N ASP A 92 -12.60 -7.20 -9.31
CA ASP A 92 -12.50 -8.64 -9.40
C ASP A 92 -13.89 -9.25 -9.17
N THR A 93 -14.48 -9.75 -10.24
CA THR A 93 -15.80 -10.36 -10.20
C THR A 93 -15.76 -11.87 -10.02
N ASN A 94 -14.55 -12.46 -10.06
CA ASN A 94 -14.36 -13.90 -10.01
C ASN A 94 -14.14 -14.44 -8.60
N THR A 95 -13.93 -13.56 -7.63
CA THR A 95 -13.75 -13.95 -6.23
C THR A 95 -15.04 -13.80 -5.45
N VAL A 96 -15.14 -14.59 -4.38
CA VAL A 96 -16.28 -14.50 -3.44
C VAL A 96 -16.37 -13.10 -2.84
N HIS A 97 -15.25 -12.45 -2.64
CA HIS A 97 -15.19 -11.16 -1.95
C HIS A 97 -15.38 -9.95 -2.85
N LYS A 98 -15.39 -10.14 -4.18
CA LYS A 98 -15.60 -9.05 -5.15
C LYS A 98 -14.73 -7.83 -4.86
N SER A 99 -13.44 -8.05 -4.62
CA SER A 99 -12.53 -6.98 -4.29
C SER A 99 -12.39 -5.97 -5.43
N LYS A 100 -12.09 -4.73 -5.05
CA LYS A 100 -11.80 -3.64 -5.99
C LYS A 100 -10.41 -3.12 -5.72
N ARG A 101 -9.68 -2.84 -6.80
CA ARG A 101 -8.40 -2.11 -6.71
C ARG A 101 -8.72 -0.63 -6.87
N ILE A 102 -8.37 0.14 -5.86
CA ILE A 102 -8.67 1.57 -5.83
C ILE A 102 -7.40 2.41 -5.78
N VAL A 103 -7.48 3.59 -6.35
CA VAL A 103 -6.46 4.63 -6.26
C VAL A 103 -7.02 5.75 -5.40
N CYS A 104 -6.35 6.01 -4.30
CA CYS A 104 -6.75 7.06 -3.35
C CYS A 104 -5.73 8.18 -3.33
N ARG A 105 -6.18 9.40 -3.14
CA ARG A 105 -5.30 10.54 -2.92
C ARG A 105 -5.96 11.57 -2.02
N GLY A 106 -5.12 12.29 -1.27
CA GLY A 106 -5.54 13.41 -0.44
C GLY A 106 -6.31 12.97 0.79
N PHE A 107 -5.61 12.62 1.87
CA PHE A 107 -6.28 12.39 3.14
C PHE A 107 -7.09 13.62 3.53
N LEU A 108 -8.35 13.40 3.97
CA LEU A 108 -9.27 14.48 4.33
C LEU A 108 -8.88 15.18 5.63
N THR A 109 -8.14 14.51 6.49
CA THR A 109 -7.71 15.09 7.77
C THR A 109 -6.31 14.71 8.12
#